data_5a0caae1251ce40719f2657515207b0e
#
_entry.id   5a0caae1251ce40719f2657515207b0e
#
_cell.length_a   1.000
_cell.length_b   1.000
_cell.length_c   1.000
_cell.angle_alpha   90.00
_cell.angle_beta   90.00
_cell.angle_gamma   90.00
#
_symmetry.space_group_name_H-M   'P 1'
#
loop_
_entity.id
_entity.type
_entity.pdbx_description
1 polymer ?
#
loop_
_entity_poly.entity_id
_entity_poly.type
_entity_poly.pdbx_seq_one_letter_code
_entity_poly.pdbx_strand_id
1 'polypeptide(L)'
;MKKVRSFVSGLLFLLIGVVIVVFVLNLFVKQQPQPKPQSEKVEEKQAIHLVAIGDSLTKGVGDSQRNGGYVSRIRSKLTTLDTVKNVTTENFGVPGERSDEILDRIKTDSEIKKEVTAADMVILTAGGNDIVQTIKKEKLSVSEKSFDHALEAYRENLKEMLQQISVYNPKAHIYVYGLYNPYAAYFPDLKEMQTLLIEWNTSTETIIKHQPLATFLPIDIIFNGTDRLNNQSTTTDADDAETVVENPYLYEEDLFHPNDAGYEKMAEVLFQAIQKNE
;
A
#
# COMPACT_ATOMS: atom_id res chain seq x y z
N MET A 1 -61.20 34.92 65.11
CA MET A 1 -60.97 35.41 63.73
C MET A 1 -59.62 36.06 63.46
N LYS A 2 -58.99 36.81 64.38
CA LYS A 2 -57.70 37.45 64.16
C LYS A 2 -56.54 36.45 63.93
N LYS A 3 -56.44 35.30 64.62
CA LYS A 3 -55.40 34.28 64.48
C LYS A 3 -55.42 33.58 63.14
N VAL A 4 -56.58 33.33 62.55
CA VAL A 4 -56.72 32.71 61.23
C VAL A 4 -56.20 33.64 60.10
N ARG A 5 -56.54 34.96 60.21
CA ARG A 5 -56.08 35.98 59.27
C ARG A 5 -54.52 36.11 59.27
N SER A 6 -53.87 36.06 60.47
CA SER A 6 -52.43 36.12 60.58
C SER A 6 -51.77 34.89 59.97
N PHE A 7 -52.37 33.70 60.14
CA PHE A 7 -51.84 32.47 59.57
C PHE A 7 -51.95 32.45 58.04
N VAL A 8 -53.11 32.90 57.52
CA VAL A 8 -53.29 33.01 56.05
C VAL A 8 -52.33 34.04 55.41
N SER A 9 -52.11 35.18 56.12
CA SER A 9 -51.17 36.20 55.63
C SER A 9 -49.72 35.69 55.62
N GLY A 10 -49.33 34.91 56.64
CA GLY A 10 -47.96 34.27 56.67
C GLY A 10 -47.76 33.24 55.55
N LEU A 11 -48.83 32.44 55.31
CA LEU A 11 -48.77 31.43 54.19
C LEU A 11 -48.71 32.11 52.82
N LEU A 12 -49.44 33.21 52.64
CA LEU A 12 -49.40 33.97 51.37
C LEU A 12 -48.03 34.61 51.14
N PHE A 13 -47.40 35.14 52.20
CA PHE A 13 -46.06 35.71 52.12
C PHE A 13 -45.00 34.66 51.73
N LEU A 14 -45.12 33.46 52.30
CA LEU A 14 -44.24 32.34 52.00
C LEU A 14 -44.42 31.87 50.56
N LEU A 15 -45.66 31.80 50.08
CA LEU A 15 -45.94 31.45 48.66
C LEU A 15 -45.35 32.48 47.69
N ILE A 16 -45.51 33.76 47.98
CA ILE A 16 -44.94 34.82 47.13
C ILE A 16 -43.43 34.73 47.15
N GLY A 17 -42.79 34.46 48.29
CA GLY A 17 -41.34 34.24 48.38
C GLY A 17 -40.83 33.09 47.54
N VAL A 18 -41.55 31.95 47.57
CA VAL A 18 -41.22 30.78 46.74
C VAL A 18 -41.36 31.10 45.24
N VAL A 19 -42.40 31.80 44.84
CA VAL A 19 -42.59 32.21 43.42
C VAL A 19 -41.48 33.15 42.97
N ILE A 20 -41.06 34.09 43.79
CA ILE A 20 -39.95 34.99 43.46
C ILE A 20 -38.64 34.21 43.31
N VAL A 21 -38.36 33.27 44.23
CA VAL A 21 -37.15 32.45 44.16
C VAL A 21 -37.14 31.60 42.91
N VAL A 22 -38.28 30.93 42.59
CA VAL A 22 -38.39 30.15 41.35
C VAL A 22 -38.25 31.01 40.10
N PHE A 23 -38.82 32.20 40.10
CA PHE A 23 -38.68 33.15 39.00
C PHE A 23 -37.21 33.59 38.79
N VAL A 24 -36.51 33.94 39.85
CA VAL A 24 -35.09 34.30 39.84
C VAL A 24 -34.24 33.12 39.38
N LEU A 25 -34.46 31.94 39.91
CA LEU A 25 -33.74 30.72 39.47
C LEU A 25 -34.01 30.44 37.97
N ASN A 26 -35.21 30.61 37.47
CA ASN A 26 -35.54 30.46 36.05
C ASN A 26 -34.78 31.49 35.17
N LEU A 27 -34.58 32.72 35.66
CA LEU A 27 -33.79 33.71 34.92
C LEU A 27 -32.33 33.29 34.82
N PHE A 28 -31.76 32.71 35.87
CA PHE A 28 -30.38 32.21 35.86
C PHE A 28 -30.24 30.91 35.02
N VAL A 29 -31.20 30.00 35.07
CA VAL A 29 -31.16 28.77 34.30
C VAL A 29 -31.32 29.02 32.78
N LYS A 30 -32.11 30.02 32.39
CA LYS A 30 -32.24 30.41 30.96
C LYS A 30 -31.00 31.05 30.35
N GLN A 31 -30.01 31.46 31.15
CA GLN A 31 -28.76 32.08 30.67
C GLN A 31 -27.60 31.11 30.47
N GLN A 32 -27.76 29.84 30.83
CA GLN A 32 -26.72 28.86 30.42
C GLN A 32 -26.93 28.52 28.94
N PRO A 33 -25.95 28.88 28.06
CA PRO A 33 -26.01 28.42 26.67
C PRO A 33 -26.00 26.92 26.67
N GLN A 34 -27.13 26.32 26.20
CA GLN A 34 -27.15 24.88 25.93
C GLN A 34 -25.94 24.58 24.99
N PRO A 35 -25.07 23.60 25.31
CA PRO A 35 -24.09 23.17 24.36
C PRO A 35 -24.84 22.79 23.08
N LYS A 36 -24.57 23.52 21.99
CA LYS A 36 -25.07 23.11 20.67
C LYS A 36 -24.62 21.67 20.50
N PRO A 37 -25.48 20.73 20.10
CA PRO A 37 -25.02 19.41 19.73
C PRO A 37 -23.93 19.62 18.69
N GLN A 38 -22.72 19.28 19.03
CA GLN A 38 -21.62 19.19 18.09
C GLN A 38 -22.11 18.14 17.07
N SER A 39 -22.52 18.59 15.90
CA SER A 39 -22.74 17.66 14.80
C SER A 39 -21.39 16.98 14.62
N GLU A 40 -21.25 15.76 15.08
CA GLU A 40 -20.18 14.89 14.64
C GLU A 40 -20.21 15.00 13.12
N LYS A 41 -19.15 15.59 12.54
CA LYS A 41 -18.91 15.46 11.11
C LYS A 41 -18.82 13.97 10.88
N VAL A 42 -19.88 13.37 10.38
CA VAL A 42 -19.82 12.02 9.83
C VAL A 42 -18.85 12.16 8.65
N GLU A 43 -17.63 11.76 8.84
CA GLU A 43 -16.66 11.69 7.75
C GLU A 43 -17.24 10.75 6.70
N GLU A 44 -17.47 11.28 5.52
CA GLU A 44 -18.06 10.52 4.43
C GLU A 44 -17.04 9.46 4.01
N LYS A 45 -17.38 8.19 4.25
CA LYS A 45 -16.50 7.06 3.91
C LYS A 45 -16.23 7.04 2.41
N GLN A 46 -14.96 6.91 2.04
CA GLN A 46 -14.49 6.96 0.66
C GLN A 46 -14.59 5.59 -0.02
N ALA A 47 -14.96 5.59 -1.30
CA ALA A 47 -14.78 4.45 -2.18
C ALA A 47 -13.41 4.58 -2.84
N ILE A 48 -12.63 3.49 -2.85
CA ILE A 48 -11.28 3.45 -3.44
C ILE A 48 -11.31 2.55 -4.67
N HIS A 49 -10.79 3.05 -5.79
CA HIS A 49 -10.55 2.27 -7.01
C HIS A 49 -9.04 2.12 -7.25
N LEU A 50 -8.56 0.87 -7.21
CA LEU A 50 -7.15 0.52 -7.32
C LEU A 50 -6.92 -0.28 -8.60
N VAL A 51 -5.97 0.17 -9.42
CA VAL A 51 -5.57 -0.50 -10.67
C VAL A 51 -4.14 -0.98 -10.56
N ALA A 52 -3.93 -2.28 -10.71
CA ALA A 52 -2.61 -2.91 -10.70
C ALA A 52 -2.21 -3.33 -12.12
N ILE A 53 -1.06 -2.86 -12.59
CA ILE A 53 -0.53 -3.15 -13.93
C ILE A 53 0.89 -3.71 -13.78
N GLY A 54 1.25 -4.72 -14.54
CA GLY A 54 2.60 -5.26 -14.48
C GLY A 54 2.72 -6.70 -14.95
N ASP A 55 3.69 -7.37 -14.38
CA ASP A 55 4.14 -8.71 -14.74
C ASP A 55 3.51 -9.83 -13.89
N SER A 56 4.27 -10.90 -13.65
CA SER A 56 3.86 -12.06 -12.85
C SER A 56 3.61 -11.72 -11.36
N LEU A 57 4.28 -10.72 -10.81
CA LEU A 57 4.05 -10.29 -9.43
C LEU A 57 2.67 -9.66 -9.28
N THR A 58 2.27 -8.80 -10.23
CA THR A 58 0.91 -8.24 -10.27
C THR A 58 -0.12 -9.32 -10.55
N LYS A 59 0.17 -10.28 -11.44
CA LYS A 59 -0.73 -11.41 -11.67
C LYS A 59 -0.97 -12.26 -10.43
N GLY A 60 0.01 -12.37 -9.55
CA GLY A 60 -0.04 -13.20 -8.37
C GLY A 60 0.43 -14.63 -8.62
N VAL A 61 1.47 -14.82 -9.46
CA VAL A 61 2.08 -16.15 -9.66
C VAL A 61 2.70 -16.61 -8.34
N GLY A 62 2.44 -17.85 -7.90
CA GLY A 62 2.86 -18.38 -6.59
C GLY A 62 1.83 -18.18 -5.47
N ASP A 63 0.75 -17.41 -5.70
CA ASP A 63 -0.37 -17.31 -4.77
C ASP A 63 -1.19 -18.62 -4.78
N SER A 64 -1.15 -19.36 -3.66
CA SER A 64 -1.77 -20.70 -3.54
C SER A 64 -3.27 -20.68 -3.82
N GLN A 65 -3.94 -19.58 -3.45
CA GLN A 65 -5.38 -19.39 -3.61
C GLN A 65 -5.76 -18.78 -4.97
N ARG A 66 -4.77 -18.39 -5.79
CA ARG A 66 -4.98 -17.72 -7.08
C ARG A 66 -5.86 -16.47 -6.99
N ASN A 67 -5.76 -15.75 -5.90
CA ASN A 67 -6.56 -14.57 -5.60
C ASN A 67 -5.93 -13.25 -6.11
N GLY A 68 -4.86 -13.31 -6.90
CA GLY A 68 -4.17 -12.13 -7.46
C GLY A 68 -3.10 -11.55 -6.56
N GLY A 69 -2.44 -12.37 -5.76
CA GLY A 69 -1.25 -12.01 -4.99
C GLY A 69 -1.46 -10.84 -4.02
N TYR A 70 -0.62 -9.81 -4.10
CA TYR A 70 -0.72 -8.63 -3.24
C TYR A 70 -1.99 -7.80 -3.48
N VAL A 71 -2.58 -7.86 -4.68
CA VAL A 71 -3.75 -7.04 -5.07
C VAL A 71 -4.98 -7.37 -4.21
N SER A 72 -5.26 -8.65 -4.01
CA SER A 72 -6.37 -9.07 -3.14
C SER A 72 -6.10 -8.74 -1.66
N ARG A 73 -4.85 -8.85 -1.24
CA ARG A 73 -4.44 -8.60 0.15
C ARG A 73 -4.51 -7.12 0.50
N ILE A 74 -4.05 -6.23 -0.38
CA ILE A 74 -4.19 -4.77 -0.16
C ILE A 74 -5.66 -4.34 -0.15
N ARG A 75 -6.50 -4.90 -1.04
CA ARG A 75 -7.95 -4.69 -1.01
C ARG A 75 -8.52 -5.03 0.36
N SER A 76 -8.17 -6.20 0.90
CA SER A 76 -8.63 -6.65 2.22
C SER A 76 -8.17 -5.68 3.33
N LYS A 77 -6.90 -5.26 3.33
CA LYS A 77 -6.36 -4.32 4.32
C LYS A 77 -7.07 -2.96 4.27
N LEU A 78 -7.24 -2.38 3.09
CA LEU A 78 -7.92 -1.09 2.94
C LEU A 78 -9.40 -1.15 3.37
N THR A 79 -10.07 -2.28 3.13
CA THR A 79 -11.48 -2.47 3.55
C THR A 79 -11.65 -2.49 5.07
N THR A 80 -10.58 -2.72 5.85
CA THR A 80 -10.65 -2.67 7.32
C THR A 80 -10.62 -1.25 7.90
N LEU A 81 -10.30 -0.24 7.08
CA LEU A 81 -10.23 1.15 7.54
C LEU A 81 -11.63 1.73 7.72
N ASP A 82 -11.87 2.41 8.85
CA ASP A 82 -13.16 3.04 9.16
C ASP A 82 -13.54 4.16 8.18
N THR A 83 -12.54 4.78 7.54
CA THR A 83 -12.68 5.84 6.54
C THR A 83 -13.06 5.30 5.16
N VAL A 84 -12.94 3.99 4.93
CA VAL A 84 -13.18 3.34 3.64
C VAL A 84 -14.56 2.69 3.60
N LYS A 85 -15.33 3.02 2.55
CA LYS A 85 -16.66 2.45 2.29
C LYS A 85 -16.59 1.17 1.47
N ASN A 86 -15.78 1.18 0.43
CA ASN A 86 -15.61 0.08 -0.52
C ASN A 86 -14.26 0.19 -1.23
N VAL A 87 -13.68 -0.95 -1.61
CA VAL A 87 -12.47 -1.02 -2.43
C VAL A 87 -12.74 -1.89 -3.65
N THR A 88 -12.59 -1.33 -4.83
CA THR A 88 -12.58 -2.05 -6.10
C THR A 88 -11.16 -2.20 -6.61
N THR A 89 -10.85 -3.32 -7.25
CA THR A 89 -9.51 -3.60 -7.76
C THR A 89 -9.57 -4.20 -9.14
N GLU A 90 -8.74 -3.68 -10.05
CA GLU A 90 -8.50 -4.27 -11.36
C GLU A 90 -7.05 -4.77 -11.44
N ASN A 91 -6.85 -5.95 -12.02
CA ASN A 91 -5.55 -6.61 -12.09
C ASN A 91 -5.18 -6.90 -13.55
N PHE A 92 -4.26 -6.10 -14.08
CA PHE A 92 -3.69 -6.21 -15.42
C PHE A 92 -2.27 -6.81 -15.40
N GLY A 93 -2.01 -7.79 -14.53
CA GLY A 93 -0.75 -8.51 -14.49
C GLY A 93 -0.66 -9.56 -15.61
N VAL A 94 0.45 -9.56 -16.37
CA VAL A 94 0.75 -10.56 -17.41
C VAL A 94 2.14 -11.16 -17.17
N PRO A 95 2.21 -12.47 -16.84
CA PRO A 95 3.48 -13.11 -16.51
C PRO A 95 4.49 -13.05 -17.66
N GLY A 96 5.73 -12.73 -17.34
CA GLY A 96 6.84 -12.73 -18.29
C GLY A 96 7.03 -11.45 -19.09
N GLU A 97 6.13 -10.47 -18.99
CA GLU A 97 6.27 -9.20 -19.71
C GLU A 97 7.41 -8.34 -19.19
N ARG A 98 8.17 -7.77 -20.11
CA ARG A 98 9.17 -6.73 -19.86
C ARG A 98 8.51 -5.36 -19.76
N SER A 99 9.33 -4.38 -19.39
CA SER A 99 8.90 -2.99 -19.25
C SER A 99 8.36 -2.39 -20.56
N ASP A 100 8.90 -2.74 -21.72
CA ASP A 100 8.42 -2.27 -23.04
C ASP A 100 7.04 -2.86 -23.39
N GLU A 101 6.79 -4.13 -23.08
CA GLU A 101 5.51 -4.81 -23.32
C GLU A 101 4.41 -4.26 -22.39
N ILE A 102 4.74 -4.01 -21.12
CA ILE A 102 3.83 -3.36 -20.17
C ILE A 102 3.48 -1.93 -20.62
N LEU A 103 4.49 -1.16 -21.09
CA LEU A 103 4.29 0.19 -21.60
C LEU A 103 3.38 0.18 -22.84
N ASP A 104 3.59 -0.77 -23.76
CA ASP A 104 2.75 -0.90 -24.96
C ASP A 104 1.28 -1.13 -24.57
N ARG A 105 1.00 -2.01 -23.62
CA ARG A 105 -0.36 -2.23 -23.11
C ARG A 105 -0.94 -0.98 -22.45
N ILE A 106 -0.18 -0.26 -21.64
CA ILE A 106 -0.65 1.01 -21.05
C ILE A 106 -1.07 1.99 -22.15
N LYS A 107 -0.37 2.02 -23.28
CA LYS A 107 -0.66 2.92 -24.41
C LYS A 107 -1.81 2.45 -25.31
N THR A 108 -1.96 1.14 -25.49
CA THR A 108 -2.82 0.58 -26.55
C THR A 108 -4.10 -0.07 -26.04
N ASP A 109 -4.11 -0.56 -24.80
CA ASP A 109 -5.27 -1.23 -24.21
C ASP A 109 -6.29 -0.20 -23.70
N SER A 110 -7.46 -0.21 -24.32
CA SER A 110 -8.56 0.71 -24.01
C SER A 110 -9.15 0.46 -22.60
N GLU A 111 -9.08 -0.77 -22.10
CA GLU A 111 -9.58 -1.11 -20.78
C GLU A 111 -8.62 -0.62 -19.67
N ILE A 112 -7.31 -0.81 -19.85
CA ILE A 112 -6.30 -0.22 -18.96
C ILE A 112 -6.48 1.30 -18.91
N LYS A 113 -6.60 1.96 -20.07
CA LYS A 113 -6.84 3.40 -20.14
C LYS A 113 -8.09 3.82 -19.38
N LYS A 114 -9.19 3.11 -19.57
CA LYS A 114 -10.48 3.38 -18.91
C LYS A 114 -10.34 3.27 -17.39
N GLU A 115 -9.79 2.17 -16.92
CA GLU A 115 -9.67 1.91 -15.48
C GLU A 115 -8.67 2.87 -14.80
N VAL A 116 -7.53 3.16 -15.42
CA VAL A 116 -6.57 4.16 -14.93
C VAL A 116 -7.20 5.55 -14.84
N THR A 117 -8.04 5.93 -15.82
CA THR A 117 -8.73 7.24 -15.81
C THR A 117 -9.65 7.40 -14.58
N ALA A 118 -10.19 6.30 -14.07
CA ALA A 118 -11.09 6.27 -12.93
C ALA A 118 -10.39 5.92 -11.59
N ALA A 119 -9.09 5.57 -11.62
CA ALA A 119 -8.36 5.07 -10.46
C ALA A 119 -8.05 6.17 -9.44
N ASP A 120 -8.13 5.84 -8.15
CA ASP A 120 -7.52 6.63 -7.08
C ASP A 120 -6.03 6.29 -6.94
N MET A 121 -5.68 5.03 -7.18
CA MET A 121 -4.32 4.50 -7.05
C MET A 121 -3.97 3.57 -8.21
N VAL A 122 -2.74 3.70 -8.72
CA VAL A 122 -2.18 2.78 -9.72
C VAL A 122 -0.93 2.13 -9.14
N ILE A 123 -0.85 0.80 -9.22
CA ILE A 123 0.32 0.04 -8.75
C ILE A 123 1.03 -0.57 -9.95
N LEU A 124 2.37 -0.46 -9.98
CA LEU A 124 3.21 -1.00 -11.03
C LEU A 124 4.20 -2.03 -10.50
N THR A 125 4.36 -3.15 -11.23
CA THR A 125 5.51 -4.06 -11.17
C THR A 125 6.13 -4.17 -12.55
N ALA A 126 7.45 -3.90 -12.69
CA ALA A 126 8.17 -3.97 -13.94
C ALA A 126 9.67 -4.05 -13.72
N GLY A 127 10.41 -4.58 -14.68
CA GLY A 127 11.87 -4.56 -14.72
C GLY A 127 12.54 -5.92 -14.43
N GLY A 128 11.90 -6.80 -13.67
CA GLY A 128 12.45 -8.12 -13.38
C GLY A 128 12.66 -8.96 -14.66
N ASN A 129 11.70 -8.94 -15.56
CA ASN A 129 11.78 -9.67 -16.82
C ASN A 129 12.77 -9.06 -17.82
N ASP A 130 13.07 -7.78 -17.72
CA ASP A 130 14.14 -7.13 -18.52
C ASP A 130 15.49 -7.78 -18.22
N ILE A 131 15.77 -8.05 -16.93
CA ILE A 131 16.98 -8.77 -16.50
C ILE A 131 16.91 -10.23 -16.95
N VAL A 132 15.83 -10.95 -16.63
CA VAL A 132 15.68 -12.38 -16.92
C VAL A 132 15.79 -12.65 -18.41
N GLN A 133 15.16 -11.84 -19.26
CA GLN A 133 15.21 -12.02 -20.71
C GLN A 133 16.56 -11.64 -21.31
N THR A 134 17.27 -10.66 -20.73
CA THR A 134 18.65 -10.37 -21.09
C THR A 134 19.54 -11.60 -20.87
N ILE A 135 19.44 -12.24 -19.70
CA ILE A 135 20.19 -13.47 -19.40
C ILE A 135 19.84 -14.58 -20.41
N LYS A 136 18.55 -14.81 -20.67
CA LYS A 136 18.09 -15.85 -21.62
C LYS A 136 18.56 -15.61 -23.04
N LYS A 137 18.56 -14.37 -23.50
CA LYS A 137 18.98 -13.96 -24.85
C LYS A 137 20.49 -14.10 -25.06
N GLU A 138 21.26 -13.57 -24.14
CA GLU A 138 22.73 -13.50 -24.23
C GLU A 138 23.40 -14.83 -23.83
N LYS A 139 22.73 -15.66 -23.01
CA LYS A 139 23.23 -16.97 -22.53
C LYS A 139 24.65 -16.84 -21.94
N LEU A 140 25.63 -17.56 -22.53
CA LEU A 140 27.04 -17.52 -22.11
C LEU A 140 27.77 -16.23 -22.50
N SER A 141 27.15 -15.36 -23.30
CA SER A 141 27.70 -14.07 -23.73
C SER A 141 27.21 -12.89 -22.86
N VAL A 142 26.48 -13.18 -21.78
CA VAL A 142 26.03 -12.14 -20.83
C VAL A 142 27.26 -11.35 -20.32
N SER A 143 27.15 -10.03 -20.42
CA SER A 143 28.19 -9.11 -19.97
C SER A 143 27.53 -7.95 -19.21
N GLU A 144 28.30 -7.24 -18.42
CA GLU A 144 27.89 -6.01 -17.76
C GLU A 144 27.23 -5.03 -18.75
N LYS A 145 27.81 -4.89 -19.93
CA LYS A 145 27.31 -4.04 -21.01
C LYS A 145 25.90 -4.45 -21.52
N SER A 146 25.57 -5.74 -21.47
CA SER A 146 24.22 -6.22 -21.84
C SER A 146 23.18 -5.72 -20.85
N PHE A 147 23.51 -5.66 -19.57
CA PHE A 147 22.63 -5.13 -18.53
C PHE A 147 22.53 -3.60 -18.57
N ASP A 148 23.60 -2.87 -18.92
CA ASP A 148 23.55 -1.41 -19.10
C ASP A 148 22.51 -1.02 -20.13
N HIS A 149 22.47 -1.72 -21.27
CA HIS A 149 21.48 -1.49 -22.32
C HIS A 149 20.05 -1.80 -21.86
N ALA A 150 19.87 -2.90 -21.12
CA ALA A 150 18.56 -3.28 -20.60
C ALA A 150 18.08 -2.28 -19.53
N LEU A 151 18.97 -1.81 -18.67
CA LEU A 151 18.67 -0.80 -17.65
C LEU A 151 18.28 0.54 -18.28
N GLU A 152 18.99 0.98 -19.32
CA GLU A 152 18.66 2.23 -19.99
C GLU A 152 17.28 2.15 -20.68
N ALA A 153 16.99 1.04 -21.37
CA ALA A 153 15.66 0.80 -21.94
C ALA A 153 14.57 0.79 -20.86
N TYR A 154 14.81 0.11 -19.74
CA TYR A 154 13.89 0.11 -18.61
C TYR A 154 13.65 1.53 -18.05
N ARG A 155 14.70 2.34 -17.88
CA ARG A 155 14.58 3.72 -17.40
C ARG A 155 13.66 4.56 -18.28
N GLU A 156 13.84 4.47 -19.60
CA GLU A 156 12.98 5.21 -20.54
C GLU A 156 11.52 4.68 -20.50
N ASN A 157 11.35 3.36 -20.51
CA ASN A 157 10.03 2.75 -20.42
C ASN A 157 9.31 3.15 -19.13
N LEU A 158 9.99 3.14 -17.97
CA LEU A 158 9.39 3.55 -16.70
C LEU A 158 8.97 5.02 -16.72
N LYS A 159 9.82 5.93 -17.22
CA LYS A 159 9.47 7.34 -17.36
C LYS A 159 8.21 7.52 -18.20
N GLU A 160 8.14 6.81 -19.35
CA GLU A 160 6.98 6.87 -20.23
C GLU A 160 5.72 6.25 -19.61
N MET A 161 5.83 5.13 -18.86
CA MET A 161 4.71 4.56 -18.12
C MET A 161 4.12 5.56 -17.12
N LEU A 162 4.98 6.18 -16.31
CA LEU A 162 4.55 7.18 -15.33
C LEU A 162 3.91 8.39 -15.99
N GLN A 163 4.51 8.88 -17.10
CA GLN A 163 3.96 9.98 -17.87
C GLN A 163 2.61 9.64 -18.48
N GLN A 164 2.46 8.46 -19.08
CA GLN A 164 1.23 8.04 -19.72
C GLN A 164 0.08 7.86 -18.71
N ILE A 165 0.36 7.28 -17.55
CA ILE A 165 -0.60 7.16 -16.45
C ILE A 165 -1.02 8.55 -15.98
N SER A 166 -0.08 9.48 -15.79
CA SER A 166 -0.38 10.87 -15.39
C SER A 166 -1.18 11.63 -16.45
N VAL A 167 -1.00 11.32 -17.75
CA VAL A 167 -1.84 11.87 -18.84
C VAL A 167 -3.27 11.35 -18.74
N TYR A 168 -3.46 10.08 -18.44
CA TYR A 168 -4.80 9.49 -18.28
C TYR A 168 -5.47 9.98 -16.99
N ASN A 169 -4.70 10.09 -15.89
CA ASN A 169 -5.22 10.52 -14.60
C ASN A 169 -4.16 11.29 -13.79
N PRO A 170 -4.17 12.62 -13.83
CA PRO A 170 -3.21 13.44 -13.11
C PRO A 170 -3.43 13.48 -11.58
N LYS A 171 -4.45 12.78 -11.08
CA LYS A 171 -4.77 12.74 -9.65
C LYS A 171 -4.44 11.40 -9.00
N ALA A 172 -4.30 10.33 -9.79
CA ALA A 172 -4.00 9.02 -9.27
C ALA A 172 -2.60 8.99 -8.63
N HIS A 173 -2.50 8.44 -7.43
CA HIS A 173 -1.20 8.16 -6.83
C HIS A 173 -0.61 6.87 -7.42
N ILE A 174 0.65 6.91 -7.85
CA ILE A 174 1.31 5.79 -8.49
C ILE A 174 2.29 5.14 -7.51
N TYR A 175 2.14 3.85 -7.25
CA TYR A 175 3.03 3.06 -6.42
C TYR A 175 3.84 2.12 -7.30
N VAL A 176 5.16 2.13 -7.19
CA VAL A 176 6.04 1.29 -8.02
C VAL A 176 6.86 0.39 -7.11
N TYR A 177 6.69 -0.92 -7.24
CA TYR A 177 7.50 -1.89 -6.53
C TYR A 177 8.91 -1.94 -7.10
N GLY A 178 9.89 -2.02 -6.21
CA GLY A 178 11.27 -2.37 -6.55
C GLY A 178 11.42 -3.86 -6.87
N LEU A 179 12.64 -4.23 -7.26
CA LEU A 179 13.04 -5.61 -7.51
C LEU A 179 13.70 -6.21 -6.26
N TYR A 180 13.64 -7.52 -6.14
CA TYR A 180 14.34 -8.29 -5.11
C TYR A 180 15.20 -9.37 -5.73
N ASN A 181 16.18 -9.88 -4.97
CA ASN A 181 17.02 -11.00 -5.38
C ASN A 181 16.42 -12.32 -4.85
N PRO A 182 15.76 -13.13 -5.70
CA PRO A 182 15.19 -14.40 -5.25
C PRO A 182 16.25 -15.40 -4.83
N TYR A 183 17.48 -15.24 -5.33
CA TYR A 183 18.58 -16.17 -5.10
C TYR A 183 19.53 -15.75 -3.97
N ALA A 184 19.29 -14.61 -3.30
CA ALA A 184 20.18 -14.10 -2.26
C ALA A 184 20.40 -15.09 -1.10
N ALA A 185 19.37 -15.87 -0.74
CA ALA A 185 19.48 -16.88 0.31
C ALA A 185 20.20 -18.15 -0.13
N TYR A 186 20.12 -18.51 -1.43
CA TYR A 186 20.71 -19.73 -1.99
C TYR A 186 22.12 -19.52 -2.51
N PHE A 187 22.42 -18.32 -3.02
CA PHE A 187 23.70 -17.97 -3.61
C PHE A 187 24.20 -16.62 -3.07
N PRO A 188 24.57 -16.55 -1.78
CA PRO A 188 24.97 -15.29 -1.13
C PRO A 188 26.28 -14.70 -1.73
N ASP A 189 27.06 -15.51 -2.41
CA ASP A 189 28.32 -15.10 -3.06
C ASP A 189 28.12 -14.49 -4.45
N LEU A 190 26.91 -14.55 -5.02
CA LEU A 190 26.57 -13.90 -6.30
C LEU A 190 26.37 -12.37 -6.12
N LYS A 191 27.49 -11.69 -5.79
CA LYS A 191 27.51 -10.24 -5.52
C LYS A 191 27.14 -9.41 -6.74
N GLU A 192 27.47 -9.88 -7.93
CA GLU A 192 27.15 -9.20 -9.19
C GLU A 192 25.63 -9.06 -9.39
N MET A 193 24.84 -10.09 -9.08
CA MET A 193 23.39 -10.03 -9.14
C MET A 193 22.83 -9.02 -8.12
N GLN A 194 23.37 -9.01 -6.91
CA GLN A 194 22.96 -8.06 -5.89
C GLN A 194 23.26 -6.62 -6.31
N THR A 195 24.45 -6.37 -6.87
CA THR A 195 24.86 -5.04 -7.37
C THR A 195 23.93 -4.58 -8.49
N LEU A 196 23.61 -5.45 -9.44
CA LEU A 196 22.68 -5.20 -10.53
C LEU A 196 21.30 -4.76 -10.03
N LEU A 197 20.73 -5.47 -9.06
CA LEU A 197 19.41 -5.16 -8.51
C LEU A 197 19.40 -3.87 -7.69
N ILE A 198 20.47 -3.57 -6.97
CA ILE A 198 20.65 -2.29 -6.28
C ILE A 198 20.65 -1.14 -7.31
N GLU A 199 21.34 -1.30 -8.43
CA GLU A 199 21.39 -0.29 -9.48
C GLU A 199 20.01 -0.08 -10.13
N TRP A 200 19.26 -1.15 -10.39
CA TRP A 200 17.90 -1.08 -10.90
C TRP A 200 16.97 -0.34 -9.93
N ASN A 201 16.98 -0.72 -8.65
CA ASN A 201 16.17 -0.09 -7.62
C ASN A 201 16.52 1.39 -7.42
N THR A 202 17.82 1.72 -7.41
CA THR A 202 18.32 3.10 -7.30
C THR A 202 17.85 3.94 -8.48
N SER A 203 17.89 3.38 -9.70
CA SER A 203 17.39 4.05 -10.91
C SER A 203 15.89 4.29 -10.84
N THR A 204 15.12 3.27 -10.42
CA THR A 204 13.67 3.37 -10.23
C THR A 204 13.33 4.45 -9.21
N GLU A 205 13.94 4.42 -8.03
CA GLU A 205 13.73 5.42 -6.98
C GLU A 205 14.09 6.84 -7.45
N THR A 206 15.18 6.99 -8.21
CA THR A 206 15.61 8.28 -8.75
C THR A 206 14.59 8.84 -9.73
N ILE A 207 14.02 8.02 -10.62
CA ILE A 207 12.97 8.44 -11.56
C ILE A 207 11.71 8.86 -10.78
N ILE A 208 11.30 8.08 -9.79
CA ILE A 208 10.09 8.32 -9.00
C ILE A 208 10.20 9.60 -8.17
N LYS A 209 11.36 9.93 -7.62
CA LYS A 209 11.59 11.19 -6.87
C LYS A 209 11.25 12.45 -7.66
N HIS A 210 11.24 12.37 -8.98
CA HIS A 210 10.88 13.49 -9.85
C HIS A 210 9.38 13.50 -10.25
N GLN A 211 8.58 12.58 -9.70
CA GLN A 211 7.14 12.46 -9.97
C GLN A 211 6.35 12.78 -8.70
N PRO A 212 5.59 13.89 -8.67
CA PRO A 212 4.94 14.38 -7.43
C PRO A 212 3.96 13.41 -6.77
N LEU A 213 3.29 12.58 -7.57
CA LEU A 213 2.30 11.60 -7.10
C LEU A 213 2.77 10.17 -7.32
N ALA A 214 4.07 9.91 -7.09
CA ALA A 214 4.59 8.56 -7.18
C ALA A 214 5.42 8.19 -5.94
N THR A 215 5.32 6.92 -5.52
CA THR A 215 6.03 6.37 -4.37
C THR A 215 6.74 5.08 -4.77
N PHE A 216 8.02 4.99 -4.44
CA PHE A 216 8.80 3.76 -4.57
C PHE A 216 8.53 2.83 -3.37
N LEU A 217 8.34 1.55 -3.65
CA LEU A 217 8.10 0.50 -2.65
C LEU A 217 9.29 -0.47 -2.62
N PRO A 218 10.24 -0.31 -1.70
CA PRO A 218 11.36 -1.23 -1.57
C PRO A 218 10.87 -2.57 -1.00
N ILE A 219 11.10 -3.66 -1.72
CA ILE A 219 10.76 -5.03 -1.30
C ILE A 219 11.97 -5.96 -1.22
N ASP A 220 13.14 -5.48 -1.65
CA ASP A 220 14.39 -6.22 -1.60
C ASP A 220 14.75 -6.67 -0.18
N ILE A 221 14.54 -5.83 0.83
CA ILE A 221 14.81 -6.13 2.24
C ILE A 221 14.02 -7.36 2.70
N ILE A 222 12.77 -7.51 2.24
CA ILE A 222 11.90 -8.63 2.61
C ILE A 222 12.46 -9.96 2.08
N PHE A 223 12.84 -9.97 0.79
CA PHE A 223 13.21 -11.20 0.09
C PHE A 223 14.70 -11.53 0.18
N ASN A 224 15.56 -10.58 0.55
CA ASN A 224 17.00 -10.82 0.71
C ASN A 224 17.35 -11.52 2.05
N GLY A 225 16.37 -11.87 2.86
CA GLY A 225 16.59 -12.67 4.07
C GLY A 225 17.15 -11.92 5.28
N THR A 226 17.26 -10.58 5.23
CA THR A 226 17.79 -9.76 6.33
C THR A 226 16.90 -9.77 7.58
N ASP A 227 15.61 -10.05 7.44
CA ASP A 227 14.70 -10.23 8.58
C ASP A 227 15.05 -11.46 9.45
N ARG A 228 15.84 -12.41 8.94
CA ARG A 228 16.28 -13.60 9.67
C ARG A 228 17.39 -13.31 10.68
N LEU A 229 18.23 -12.31 10.46
CA LEU A 229 19.30 -11.97 11.40
C LEU A 229 18.76 -11.47 12.75
N ASN A 230 17.51 -11.00 12.79
CA ASN A 230 16.85 -10.53 14.00
C ASN A 230 15.99 -11.62 14.69
N ASN A 231 15.69 -12.76 14.07
CA ASN A 231 14.80 -13.80 14.60
C ASN A 231 15.44 -15.18 14.79
N GLN A 232 16.73 -15.37 14.51
CA GLN A 232 17.41 -16.61 14.89
C GLN A 232 17.76 -16.59 16.38
N SER A 233 16.83 -17.09 17.19
CA SER A 233 17.18 -17.73 18.45
C SER A 233 18.12 -18.88 18.14
N THR A 234 19.36 -18.74 18.59
CA THR A 234 20.39 -19.75 18.57
C THR A 234 19.90 -21.06 19.19
N THR A 235 19.56 -22.05 18.39
CA THR A 235 19.71 -23.44 18.77
C THR A 235 20.97 -23.97 18.10
N THR A 236 22.05 -23.91 18.84
CA THR A 236 23.30 -24.62 18.55
C THR A 236 23.06 -26.09 18.77
N ASP A 237 22.80 -26.85 17.73
CA ASP A 237 23.16 -28.25 17.68
C ASP A 237 24.10 -28.45 16.50
N ALA A 238 25.36 -28.70 16.87
CA ALA A 238 26.44 -28.95 15.94
C ALA A 238 26.29 -30.39 15.42
N ASP A 239 25.90 -30.52 14.16
CA ASP A 239 26.33 -31.63 13.31
C ASP A 239 26.23 -31.16 11.85
N ASP A 240 27.30 -31.42 11.09
CA ASP A 240 27.58 -31.01 9.73
C ASP A 240 26.47 -31.41 8.72
N ALA A 241 25.42 -30.59 8.65
CA ALA A 241 24.54 -30.53 7.50
C ALA A 241 24.56 -29.09 7.03
N GLU A 242 24.96 -28.87 5.79
CA GLU A 242 24.84 -27.63 5.04
C GLU A 242 23.36 -27.20 5.12
N THR A 243 23.03 -26.34 6.08
CA THR A 243 21.66 -25.86 6.28
C THR A 243 21.32 -24.99 5.07
N VAL A 244 20.58 -25.58 4.13
CA VAL A 244 19.96 -24.81 3.03
C VAL A 244 19.05 -23.80 3.67
N VAL A 245 19.44 -22.51 3.60
CA VAL A 245 18.66 -21.42 4.14
C VAL A 245 17.51 -21.16 3.16
N GLU A 246 16.35 -21.77 3.39
CA GLU A 246 15.16 -21.55 2.59
C GLU A 246 14.63 -20.13 2.81
N ASN A 247 14.23 -19.45 1.75
CA ASN A 247 13.54 -18.18 1.84
C ASN A 247 12.03 -18.43 2.09
N PRO A 248 11.48 -18.10 3.28
CA PRO A 248 10.10 -18.41 3.65
C PRO A 248 9.06 -17.62 2.85
N TYR A 249 9.48 -16.66 2.05
CA TYR A 249 8.60 -15.78 1.28
C TYR A 249 8.52 -16.13 -0.19
N LEU A 250 9.30 -17.14 -0.65
CA LEU A 250 9.28 -17.58 -2.04
C LEU A 250 8.42 -18.83 -2.22
N TYR A 251 7.88 -18.97 -3.42
CA TYR A 251 7.10 -20.12 -3.84
C TYR A 251 8.01 -21.33 -4.06
N GLU A 252 7.69 -22.46 -3.42
CA GLU A 252 8.57 -23.62 -3.36
C GLU A 252 8.82 -24.29 -4.72
N GLU A 253 7.85 -24.18 -5.66
CA GLU A 253 7.98 -24.83 -6.97
C GLU A 253 8.96 -24.13 -7.91
N ASP A 254 9.16 -22.80 -7.77
CA ASP A 254 10.04 -22.07 -8.69
C ASP A 254 11.16 -21.27 -8.00
N LEU A 255 11.09 -21.11 -6.67
CA LEU A 255 12.05 -20.37 -5.83
C LEU A 255 12.33 -18.95 -6.34
N PHE A 256 11.37 -18.38 -7.04
CA PHE A 256 11.49 -17.09 -7.72
C PHE A 256 10.35 -16.14 -7.37
N HIS A 257 9.10 -16.59 -7.52
CA HIS A 257 7.93 -15.78 -7.21
C HIS A 257 7.64 -15.77 -5.71
N PRO A 258 6.96 -14.74 -5.19
CA PRO A 258 6.46 -14.75 -3.83
C PRO A 258 5.43 -15.86 -3.62
N ASN A 259 5.45 -16.49 -2.46
CA ASN A 259 4.34 -17.30 -1.96
C ASN A 259 3.31 -16.41 -1.24
N ASP A 260 2.32 -17.02 -0.57
CA ASP A 260 1.27 -16.30 0.17
C ASP A 260 1.84 -15.33 1.21
N ALA A 261 2.87 -15.76 1.96
CA ALA A 261 3.54 -14.91 2.95
C ALA A 261 4.32 -13.75 2.31
N GLY A 262 4.97 -14.01 1.17
CA GLY A 262 5.66 -12.98 0.39
C GLY A 262 4.71 -11.93 -0.14
N TYR A 263 3.57 -12.33 -0.70
CA TYR A 263 2.54 -11.40 -1.16
C TYR A 263 1.88 -10.62 -0.02
N GLU A 264 1.73 -11.23 1.15
CA GLU A 264 1.27 -10.51 2.35
C GLU A 264 2.24 -9.40 2.74
N LYS A 265 3.56 -9.68 2.70
CA LYS A 265 4.60 -8.67 2.95
C LYS A 265 4.58 -7.54 1.91
N MET A 266 4.43 -7.86 0.63
CA MET A 266 4.26 -6.83 -0.41
C MET A 266 3.05 -5.93 -0.12
N ALA A 267 1.90 -6.52 0.24
CA ALA A 267 0.71 -5.77 0.59
C ALA A 267 0.90 -4.91 1.86
N GLU A 268 1.67 -5.36 2.84
CA GLU A 268 2.03 -4.58 4.03
C GLU A 268 2.84 -3.32 3.68
N VAL A 269 3.86 -3.45 2.82
CA VAL A 269 4.67 -2.31 2.37
C VAL A 269 3.80 -1.28 1.63
N LEU A 270 2.94 -1.74 0.73
CA LEU A 270 2.01 -0.86 0.02
C LEU A 270 1.03 -0.17 0.98
N PHE A 271 0.45 -0.92 1.92
CA PHE A 271 -0.49 -0.37 2.90
C PHE A 271 0.14 0.73 3.76
N GLN A 272 1.37 0.49 4.25
CA GLN A 272 2.12 1.50 5.01
C GLN A 272 2.45 2.74 4.17
N ALA A 273 2.74 2.58 2.89
CA ALA A 273 3.00 3.69 2.00
C ALA A 273 1.73 4.52 1.72
N ILE A 274 0.57 3.87 1.56
CA ILE A 274 -0.73 4.54 1.40
C ILE A 274 -1.03 5.38 2.64
N GLN A 275 -0.92 4.80 3.84
CA GLN A 275 -1.19 5.51 5.10
C GLN A 275 -0.27 6.70 5.38
N LYS A 276 0.92 6.76 4.78
CA LYS A 276 1.83 7.90 4.92
C LYS A 276 1.50 9.05 3.96
N ASN A 277 0.77 8.76 2.90
CA ASN A 277 0.41 9.72 1.86
C ASN A 277 -1.01 10.31 2.06
N GLU A 278 -1.79 9.76 3.00
CA GLU A 278 -3.06 10.31 3.48
C GLU A 278 -2.82 11.42 4.54
#